data_75f7a5ea7c207683555a1d24488c9b78
#
_entry.id   75f7a5ea7c207683555a1d24488c9b78
#
_cell.length_a   1.000
_cell.length_b   1.000
_cell.length_c   1.000
_cell.angle_alpha   90.00
_cell.angle_beta   90.00
_cell.angle_gamma   90.00
#
_symmetry.space_group_name_H-M   'P 1'
#
loop_
_entity.id
_entity.type
_entity.pdbx_description
1 polymer ?
#
loop_
_entity_poly.entity_id
_entity_poly.type
_entity_poly.pdbx_seq_one_letter_code
_entity_poly.pdbx_strand_id
1 'polypeptide(L)'
;MSYLILWLKKNERLFLPHYFEPMNLSFTCKYFDDLSLKELYDSMVLRQEIFVVEQNCAFLDADGKDQIAYHCFGYDTDGKLHAYTRLLDKGIAYPEYASIGRVVTSAASRGGGWGRKLMEYSIEQLYATFGQQAIKIGAQAYLEKFYGSLGFVQCGEGYLEDGIPHIPMLKN
;
A
#
# COMPACT_ATOMS: atom_id res chain seq x y z
N MET A 1 44.78 -10.46 -37.76
CA MET A 1 44.55 -9.36 -36.78
C MET A 1 43.24 -8.60 -36.99
N SER A 2 42.24 -9.18 -37.68
CA SER A 2 41.00 -8.46 -38.04
C SER A 2 39.71 -8.95 -37.36
N TYR A 3 39.74 -10.09 -36.70
CA TYR A 3 38.51 -10.67 -36.07
C TYR A 3 38.26 -10.22 -34.61
N LEU A 4 39.29 -9.76 -33.95
CA LEU A 4 39.16 -9.30 -32.52
C LEU A 4 38.49 -7.92 -32.41
N ILE A 5 38.73 -7.05 -33.41
CA ILE A 5 38.18 -5.68 -33.44
C ILE A 5 36.69 -5.67 -33.76
N LEU A 6 36.21 -6.63 -34.60
CA LEU A 6 34.79 -6.77 -34.92
C LEU A 6 33.96 -7.33 -33.77
N TRP A 7 34.56 -8.18 -32.91
CA TRP A 7 33.89 -8.74 -31.74
C TRP A 7 33.70 -7.66 -30.64
N LEU A 8 34.67 -6.79 -30.44
CA LEU A 8 34.57 -5.68 -29.48
C LEU A 8 33.52 -4.63 -29.85
N LYS A 9 33.36 -4.33 -31.17
CA LYS A 9 32.31 -3.37 -31.61
C LYS A 9 30.88 -3.91 -31.51
N LYS A 10 30.70 -5.23 -31.44
CA LYS A 10 29.38 -5.85 -31.32
C LYS A 10 28.90 -5.93 -29.86
N ASN A 11 29.79 -5.81 -28.88
CA ASN A 11 29.49 -5.92 -27.46
C ASN A 11 29.45 -4.56 -26.72
N GLU A 12 29.72 -3.44 -27.38
CA GLU A 12 29.60 -2.10 -26.78
C GLU A 12 28.15 -1.69 -26.46
N ARG A 13 27.14 -2.46 -26.87
CA ARG A 13 25.73 -2.23 -26.48
C ARG A 13 25.32 -2.86 -25.16
N LEU A 14 26.24 -3.56 -24.46
CA LEU A 14 25.92 -4.32 -23.24
C LEU A 14 26.28 -3.61 -21.92
N PHE A 15 26.85 -2.41 -21.97
CA PHE A 15 27.18 -1.61 -20.79
C PHE A 15 26.68 -0.16 -20.92
N LEU A 16 25.43 0.03 -21.32
CA LEU A 16 24.74 1.23 -20.89
C LEU A 16 24.43 0.99 -19.41
N PRO A 17 24.86 1.86 -18.47
CA PRO A 17 24.33 1.79 -17.13
C PRO A 17 22.81 1.86 -17.28
N HIS A 18 22.09 0.85 -16.77
CA HIS A 18 20.67 1.02 -16.54
C HIS A 18 20.59 2.25 -15.63
N TYR A 19 20.25 3.40 -16.19
CA TYR A 19 19.73 4.50 -15.44
C TYR A 19 18.48 3.89 -14.77
N PHE A 20 18.57 3.58 -13.49
CA PHE A 20 17.43 3.31 -12.66
C PHE A 20 16.60 4.60 -12.69
N GLU A 21 15.64 4.67 -13.59
CA GLU A 21 14.66 5.73 -13.47
C GLU A 21 14.03 5.61 -12.09
N PRO A 22 13.96 6.70 -11.32
CA PRO A 22 13.37 6.64 -10.02
C PRO A 22 11.93 6.16 -10.17
N MET A 23 11.58 5.11 -9.41
CA MET A 23 10.20 4.57 -9.42
C MET A 23 9.22 5.72 -9.24
N ASN A 24 8.24 5.81 -10.13
CA ASN A 24 7.14 6.76 -10.02
C ASN A 24 5.83 5.98 -9.98
N LEU A 25 4.97 6.29 -8.98
CA LEU A 25 3.68 5.64 -8.84
C LEU A 25 2.55 6.60 -9.17
N SER A 26 1.62 6.13 -10.00
CA SER A 26 0.34 6.77 -10.24
C SER A 26 -0.71 6.18 -9.32
N PHE A 27 -1.47 7.04 -8.60
CA PHE A 27 -2.49 6.60 -7.66
C PHE A 27 -3.88 6.68 -8.27
N THR A 28 -4.70 5.67 -8.00
CA THR A 28 -6.13 5.62 -8.33
C THR A 28 -6.93 5.09 -7.16
N CYS A 29 -8.21 5.49 -7.05
CA CYS A 29 -9.14 4.98 -6.04
C CYS A 29 -10.43 4.57 -6.73
N LYS A 30 -10.94 3.36 -6.45
CA LYS A 30 -12.14 2.80 -7.05
C LYS A 30 -12.98 2.06 -6.02
N TYR A 31 -14.29 2.08 -6.19
CA TYR A 31 -15.19 1.17 -5.48
C TYR A 31 -15.02 -0.26 -6.00
N PHE A 32 -15.32 -1.25 -5.15
CA PHE A 32 -15.11 -2.67 -5.49
C PHE A 32 -15.73 -3.10 -6.82
N ASP A 33 -16.97 -2.70 -7.10
CA ASP A 33 -17.69 -3.08 -8.33
C ASP A 33 -17.07 -2.47 -9.61
N ASP A 34 -16.26 -1.39 -9.46
CA ASP A 34 -15.56 -0.74 -10.57
C ASP A 34 -14.15 -1.32 -10.82
N LEU A 35 -13.74 -2.32 -10.03
CA LEU A 35 -12.44 -2.95 -10.20
C LEU A 35 -12.43 -3.88 -11.42
N SER A 36 -11.37 -3.79 -12.19
CA SER A 36 -11.04 -4.85 -13.13
C SER A 36 -10.58 -6.12 -12.37
N LEU A 37 -10.74 -7.27 -13.01
CA LEU A 37 -10.21 -8.54 -12.45
C LEU A 37 -8.70 -8.47 -12.17
N LYS A 38 -7.97 -7.71 -13.01
CA LYS A 38 -6.53 -7.50 -12.80
C LYS A 38 -6.26 -6.72 -11.52
N GLU A 39 -6.94 -5.61 -11.28
CA GLU A 39 -6.76 -4.78 -10.08
C GLU A 39 -7.10 -5.56 -8.81
N LEU A 40 -8.19 -6.31 -8.83
CA LEU A 40 -8.55 -7.18 -7.71
C LEU A 40 -7.45 -8.22 -7.46
N TYR A 41 -7.02 -8.93 -8.51
CA TYR A 41 -6.00 -9.96 -8.41
C TYR A 41 -4.65 -9.40 -7.93
N ASP A 42 -4.18 -8.28 -8.50
CA ASP A 42 -2.94 -7.61 -8.10
C ASP A 42 -2.96 -7.20 -6.62
N SER A 43 -4.11 -6.66 -6.14
CA SER A 43 -4.24 -6.28 -4.73
C SER A 43 -4.15 -7.49 -3.79
N MET A 44 -4.78 -8.60 -4.16
CA MET A 44 -4.71 -9.82 -3.37
C MET A 44 -3.30 -10.42 -3.37
N VAL A 45 -2.60 -10.40 -4.50
CA VAL A 45 -1.20 -10.87 -4.58
C VAL A 45 -0.31 -10.03 -3.68
N LEU A 46 -0.34 -8.69 -3.80
CA LEU A 46 0.50 -7.79 -2.99
C LEU A 46 0.21 -7.95 -1.49
N ARG A 47 -1.06 -8.07 -1.10
CA ARG A 47 -1.47 -8.26 0.29
C ARG A 47 -0.95 -9.59 0.83
N GLN A 48 -1.07 -10.69 0.08
CA GLN A 48 -0.57 -12.00 0.49
C GLN A 48 0.97 -12.04 0.57
N GLU A 49 1.66 -11.45 -0.41
CA GLU A 49 3.13 -11.36 -0.39
C GLU A 49 3.65 -10.72 0.90
N ILE A 50 3.00 -9.64 1.35
CA ILE A 50 3.49 -8.87 2.50
C ILE A 50 2.89 -9.36 3.82
N PHE A 51 1.57 -9.47 3.91
CA PHE A 51 0.92 -9.79 5.18
C PHE A 51 1.03 -11.26 5.56
N VAL A 52 1.02 -12.17 4.58
CA VAL A 52 1.07 -13.61 4.86
C VAL A 52 2.49 -14.14 4.75
N VAL A 53 3.15 -13.92 3.62
CA VAL A 53 4.46 -14.53 3.33
C VAL A 53 5.59 -13.80 4.05
N GLU A 54 5.75 -12.48 3.84
CA GLU A 54 6.86 -11.71 4.42
C GLU A 54 6.74 -11.61 5.95
N GLN A 55 5.54 -11.34 6.47
CA GLN A 55 5.31 -11.25 7.91
C GLN A 55 5.21 -12.62 8.60
N ASN A 56 5.27 -13.70 7.82
CA ASN A 56 5.15 -15.08 8.32
C ASN A 56 3.91 -15.27 9.22
N CYS A 57 2.78 -14.72 8.79
CA CYS A 57 1.53 -14.67 9.53
C CYS A 57 0.44 -15.45 8.76
N ALA A 58 0.09 -16.62 9.26
CA ALA A 58 -0.93 -17.47 8.64
C ALA A 58 -2.33 -17.04 9.08
N PHE A 59 -2.96 -16.12 8.36
CA PHE A 59 -4.33 -15.67 8.61
C PHE A 59 -5.12 -15.52 7.30
N LEU A 60 -6.44 -15.43 7.42
CA LEU A 60 -7.31 -15.20 6.27
C LEU A 60 -7.41 -13.69 6.00
N ASP A 61 -6.60 -13.20 5.05
CA ASP A 61 -6.58 -11.78 4.70
C ASP A 61 -7.89 -11.28 4.07
N ALA A 62 -8.60 -12.11 3.31
CA ALA A 62 -9.93 -11.82 2.77
C ALA A 62 -10.99 -11.91 3.87
N ASP A 63 -11.32 -10.77 4.49
CA ASP A 63 -12.18 -10.64 5.69
C ASP A 63 -13.66 -10.29 5.36
N GLY A 64 -14.07 -10.37 4.08
CA GLY A 64 -15.41 -10.06 3.61
C GLY A 64 -15.75 -8.57 3.52
N LYS A 65 -14.80 -7.66 3.79
CA LYS A 65 -15.03 -6.21 3.74
C LYS A 65 -14.55 -5.58 2.43
N ASP A 66 -13.87 -6.33 1.57
CA ASP A 66 -13.38 -5.80 0.29
C ASP A 66 -14.53 -5.37 -0.62
N GLN A 67 -15.63 -6.14 -0.64
CA GLN A 67 -16.79 -5.93 -1.52
C GLN A 67 -17.59 -4.64 -1.23
N ILE A 68 -17.39 -4.04 -0.06
CA ILE A 68 -18.09 -2.80 0.36
C ILE A 68 -17.10 -1.66 0.60
N ALA A 69 -15.92 -1.75 0.00
CA ALA A 69 -14.82 -0.84 0.22
C ALA A 69 -14.45 -0.05 -1.04
N TYR A 70 -13.77 1.07 -0.82
CA TYR A 70 -12.95 1.70 -1.85
C TYR A 70 -11.50 1.21 -1.72
N HIS A 71 -10.85 1.07 -2.86
CA HIS A 71 -9.51 0.51 -2.99
C HIS A 71 -8.59 1.54 -3.64
N CYS A 72 -7.52 1.90 -2.94
CA CYS A 72 -6.49 2.78 -3.49
C CYS A 72 -5.30 1.96 -3.97
N PHE A 73 -4.85 2.25 -5.17
CA PHE A 73 -3.77 1.54 -5.86
C PHE A 73 -2.66 2.52 -6.22
N GLY A 74 -1.40 2.09 -6.12
CA GLY A 74 -0.24 2.79 -6.64
C GLY A 74 0.50 1.90 -7.62
N TYR A 75 0.30 2.15 -8.92
CA TYR A 75 0.95 1.43 -10.03
C TYR A 75 2.16 2.20 -10.55
N ASP A 76 3.21 1.47 -10.93
CA ASP A 76 4.32 2.03 -11.69
C ASP A 76 3.99 2.19 -13.19
N THR A 77 4.95 2.70 -13.95
CA THR A 77 4.82 2.89 -15.41
C THR A 77 4.68 1.60 -16.20
N ASP A 78 5.12 0.47 -15.64
CA ASP A 78 5.02 -0.85 -16.25
C ASP A 78 3.70 -1.57 -15.91
N GLY A 79 2.84 -0.91 -15.12
CA GLY A 79 1.55 -1.46 -14.69
C GLY A 79 1.66 -2.51 -13.60
N LYS A 80 2.73 -2.47 -12.80
CA LYS A 80 2.90 -3.29 -11.60
C LYS A 80 2.40 -2.56 -10.36
N LEU A 81 1.63 -3.24 -9.53
CA LEU A 81 1.14 -2.70 -8.26
C LEU A 81 2.25 -2.71 -7.21
N HIS A 82 2.49 -1.55 -6.60
CA HIS A 82 3.50 -1.37 -5.55
C HIS A 82 2.97 -0.83 -4.24
N ALA A 83 1.77 -0.25 -4.25
CA ALA A 83 1.18 0.36 -3.06
C ALA A 83 -0.34 0.15 -3.07
N TYR A 84 -0.92 -0.17 -1.91
CA TYR A 84 -2.35 -0.42 -1.80
C TYR A 84 -2.87 -0.06 -0.41
N THR A 85 -4.12 0.45 -0.36
CA THR A 85 -4.93 0.59 0.85
C THR A 85 -6.39 0.29 0.57
N ARG A 86 -7.13 -0.02 1.64
CA ARG A 86 -8.58 -0.20 1.63
C ARG A 86 -9.24 0.86 2.51
N LEU A 87 -10.24 1.58 1.97
CA LEU A 87 -11.01 2.61 2.66
C LEU A 87 -12.38 2.06 3.03
N LEU A 88 -12.77 2.22 4.27
CA LEU A 88 -14.06 1.79 4.80
C LEU A 88 -14.77 2.98 5.46
N ASP A 89 -16.06 3.14 5.19
CA ASP A 89 -16.87 4.14 5.86
C ASP A 89 -17.11 3.75 7.33
N LYS A 90 -17.59 4.71 8.12
CA LYS A 90 -18.00 4.46 9.51
C LYS A 90 -19.06 3.36 9.57
N GLY A 91 -19.07 2.61 10.66
CA GLY A 91 -19.98 1.49 10.87
C GLY A 91 -19.47 0.15 10.32
N ILE A 92 -18.42 0.13 9.48
CA ILE A 92 -17.91 -1.11 8.87
C ILE A 92 -16.78 -1.73 9.72
N ALA A 93 -15.67 -1.01 9.92
CA ALA A 93 -14.59 -1.47 10.78
C ALA A 93 -14.77 -1.00 12.23
N TYR A 94 -15.25 0.21 12.39
CA TYR A 94 -15.53 0.84 13.70
C TYR A 94 -16.90 1.52 13.65
N PRO A 95 -17.73 1.42 14.72
CA PRO A 95 -19.10 1.98 14.70
C PRO A 95 -19.17 3.47 14.39
N GLU A 96 -18.20 4.25 14.91
CA GLU A 96 -18.24 5.72 14.87
C GLU A 96 -17.20 6.34 13.94
N TYR A 97 -16.30 5.56 13.32
CA TYR A 97 -15.15 6.05 12.59
C TYR A 97 -15.05 5.40 11.22
N ALA A 98 -14.64 6.19 10.23
CA ALA A 98 -14.10 5.63 9.00
C ALA A 98 -12.74 4.98 9.25
N SER A 99 -12.27 4.16 8.33
CA SER A 99 -11.00 3.45 8.49
C SER A 99 -10.21 3.36 7.19
N ILE A 100 -8.89 3.43 7.31
CA ILE A 100 -7.93 3.05 6.28
C ILE A 100 -7.22 1.80 6.77
N GLY A 101 -7.40 0.70 6.05
CA GLY A 101 -6.81 -0.59 6.38
C GLY A 101 -6.03 -1.19 5.23
N ARG A 102 -5.42 -2.34 5.47
CA ARG A 102 -4.61 -3.09 4.48
C ARG A 102 -3.55 -2.21 3.83
N VAL A 103 -2.93 -1.30 4.62
CA VAL A 103 -1.87 -0.40 4.16
C VAL A 103 -0.62 -1.22 3.85
N VAL A 104 -0.24 -1.26 2.59
CA VAL A 104 0.89 -2.09 2.14
C VAL A 104 1.67 -1.43 1.01
N THR A 105 2.99 -1.61 1.05
CA THR A 105 3.90 -1.28 -0.06
C THR A 105 4.80 -2.47 -0.36
N SER A 106 5.05 -2.73 -1.64
CA SER A 106 5.98 -3.79 -2.06
C SER A 106 7.39 -3.53 -1.52
N ALA A 107 8.19 -4.57 -1.35
CA ALA A 107 9.58 -4.45 -0.92
C ALA A 107 10.39 -3.51 -1.84
N ALA A 108 10.12 -3.55 -3.16
CA ALA A 108 10.82 -2.75 -4.16
C ALA A 108 10.53 -1.24 -4.05
N SER A 109 9.38 -0.84 -3.48
CA SER A 109 8.97 0.57 -3.35
C SER A 109 9.32 1.20 -2.00
N ARG A 110 9.84 0.42 -1.05
CA ARG A 110 10.22 0.93 0.28
C ARG A 110 11.42 1.87 0.21
N GLY A 111 11.49 2.79 1.16
CA GLY A 111 12.54 3.82 1.22
C GLY A 111 12.33 5.01 0.28
N GLY A 112 11.45 4.91 -0.72
CA GLY A 112 11.14 5.98 -1.67
C GLY A 112 10.05 6.97 -1.23
N GLY A 113 9.57 6.90 0.02
CA GLY A 113 8.49 7.77 0.53
C GLY A 113 7.08 7.40 0.05
N TRP A 114 6.93 6.29 -0.68
CA TRP A 114 5.66 5.89 -1.30
C TRP A 114 4.57 5.55 -0.28
N GLY A 115 4.93 4.98 0.88
CA GLY A 115 3.98 4.73 1.96
C GLY A 115 3.32 6.01 2.48
N ARG A 116 4.08 7.13 2.57
CA ARG A 116 3.54 8.44 2.95
C ARG A 116 2.59 8.97 1.88
N LYS A 117 3.01 8.99 0.61
CA LYS A 117 2.18 9.45 -0.50
C LYS A 117 0.89 8.63 -0.63
N LEU A 118 0.97 7.30 -0.44
CA LEU A 118 -0.19 6.43 -0.41
C LEU A 118 -1.17 6.83 0.69
N MET A 119 -0.69 7.04 1.92
CA MET A 119 -1.55 7.41 3.04
C MET A 119 -2.14 8.81 2.88
N GLU A 120 -1.37 9.79 2.41
CA GLU A 120 -1.86 11.14 2.11
C GLU A 120 -2.97 11.08 1.05
N TYR A 121 -2.75 10.37 -0.05
CA TYR A 121 -3.76 10.11 -1.07
C TYR A 121 -5.00 9.40 -0.52
N SER A 122 -4.81 8.36 0.31
CA SER A 122 -5.90 7.59 0.90
C SER A 122 -6.77 8.43 1.84
N ILE A 123 -6.18 9.32 2.63
CA ILE A 123 -6.90 10.27 3.50
C ILE A 123 -7.72 11.25 2.64
N GLU A 124 -7.12 11.80 1.58
CA GLU A 124 -7.80 12.69 0.65
C GLU A 124 -9.00 11.99 -0.01
N GLN A 125 -8.81 10.78 -0.54
CA GLN A 125 -9.88 10.01 -1.17
C GLN A 125 -10.98 9.62 -0.19
N LEU A 126 -10.64 9.28 1.05
CA LEU A 126 -11.63 8.98 2.09
C LEU A 126 -12.52 10.20 2.36
N TYR A 127 -11.93 11.38 2.49
CA TYR A 127 -12.69 12.61 2.70
C TYR A 127 -13.51 13.01 1.46
N ALA A 128 -12.98 12.82 0.26
CA ALA A 128 -13.72 13.08 -0.97
C ALA A 128 -14.93 12.16 -1.13
N THR A 129 -14.82 10.91 -0.67
CA THR A 129 -15.85 9.87 -0.84
C THR A 129 -16.91 9.93 0.26
N PHE A 130 -16.49 10.02 1.53
CA PHE A 130 -17.37 9.87 2.69
C PHE A 130 -17.58 11.19 3.48
N GLY A 131 -16.97 12.29 3.04
CA GLY A 131 -16.96 13.57 3.76
C GLY A 131 -15.90 13.60 4.86
N GLN A 132 -15.65 14.81 5.35
CA GLN A 132 -14.70 15.05 6.45
C GLN A 132 -15.20 14.36 7.73
N GLN A 133 -14.46 13.42 8.25
CA GLN A 133 -14.79 12.67 9.46
C GLN A 133 -13.53 12.10 10.13
N ALA A 134 -13.65 11.66 11.37
CA ALA A 134 -12.54 11.05 12.08
C ALA A 134 -12.21 9.66 11.49
N ILE A 135 -10.90 9.39 11.36
CA ILE A 135 -10.36 8.15 10.79
C ILE A 135 -9.67 7.36 11.90
N LYS A 136 -10.11 6.13 12.16
CA LYS A 136 -9.49 5.22 13.10
C LYS A 136 -8.78 4.09 12.39
N ILE A 137 -7.57 3.76 12.85
CA ILE A 137 -6.76 2.66 12.32
C ILE A 137 -6.23 1.78 13.46
N GLY A 138 -6.01 0.49 13.17
CA GLY A 138 -5.14 -0.38 13.95
C GLY A 138 -3.75 -0.34 13.30
N ALA A 139 -2.80 0.33 13.95
CA ALA A 139 -1.46 0.48 13.42
C ALA A 139 -0.51 -0.53 14.07
N GLN A 140 0.36 -1.17 13.29
CA GLN A 140 1.46 -1.94 13.88
C GLN A 140 2.32 -1.00 14.73
N ALA A 141 2.60 -1.37 15.98
CA ALA A 141 3.17 -0.47 16.99
C ALA A 141 4.49 0.20 16.55
N TYR A 142 5.33 -0.49 15.78
CA TYR A 142 6.57 0.07 15.27
C TYR A 142 6.37 1.22 14.24
N LEU A 143 5.15 1.38 13.70
CA LEU A 143 4.78 2.46 12.77
C LEU A 143 4.15 3.68 13.44
N GLU A 144 4.11 3.75 14.78
CA GLU A 144 3.52 4.87 15.53
C GLU A 144 4.01 6.23 15.05
N LYS A 145 5.34 6.40 14.93
CA LYS A 145 5.94 7.66 14.46
C LYS A 145 5.55 8.01 13.02
N PHE A 146 5.41 7.00 12.17
CA PHE A 146 4.98 7.18 10.78
C PHE A 146 3.55 7.72 10.73
N TYR A 147 2.60 7.06 11.38
CA TYR A 147 1.21 7.53 11.42
C TYR A 147 1.06 8.84 12.21
N GLY A 148 1.83 9.03 13.29
CA GLY A 148 1.89 10.29 14.02
C GLY A 148 2.26 11.47 13.14
N SER A 149 3.20 11.28 12.20
CA SER A 149 3.60 12.32 11.23
C SER A 149 2.51 12.64 10.17
N LEU A 150 1.45 11.85 10.10
CA LEU A 150 0.25 12.06 9.27
C LEU A 150 -0.94 12.61 10.08
N GLY A 151 -0.73 12.91 11.36
CA GLY A 151 -1.72 13.48 12.26
C GLY A 151 -2.58 12.46 13.01
N PHE A 152 -2.20 11.18 13.02
CA PHE A 152 -2.83 10.19 13.87
C PHE A 152 -2.22 10.23 15.28
N VAL A 153 -3.07 10.05 16.30
CA VAL A 153 -2.68 9.99 17.70
C VAL A 153 -3.20 8.69 18.30
N GLN A 154 -2.39 8.01 19.11
CA GLN A 154 -2.84 6.81 19.82
C GLN A 154 -4.06 7.13 20.69
N CYS A 155 -5.10 6.28 20.61
CA CYS A 155 -6.39 6.51 21.26
C CYS A 155 -6.86 5.33 22.14
N GLY A 156 -5.96 4.45 22.55
CA GLY A 156 -6.26 3.31 23.41
C GLY A 156 -5.03 2.47 23.73
N GLU A 157 -5.22 1.42 24.49
CA GLU A 157 -4.15 0.48 24.84
C GLU A 157 -3.73 -0.36 23.62
N GLY A 158 -2.45 -0.77 23.59
CA GLY A 158 -1.93 -1.68 22.58
C GLY A 158 -2.51 -3.09 22.74
N TYR A 159 -2.57 -3.83 21.66
CA TYR A 159 -3.09 -5.19 21.61
C TYR A 159 -2.28 -6.06 20.65
N LEU A 160 -2.46 -7.36 20.71
CA LEU A 160 -1.91 -8.29 19.75
C LEU A 160 -2.97 -8.64 18.71
N GLU A 161 -2.63 -8.50 17.43
CA GLU A 161 -3.41 -8.97 16.29
C GLU A 161 -2.53 -9.94 15.51
N ASP A 162 -2.95 -11.18 15.43
CA ASP A 162 -2.20 -12.29 14.80
C ASP A 162 -0.72 -12.38 15.26
N GLY A 163 -0.47 -12.11 16.55
CA GLY A 163 0.86 -12.14 17.15
C GLY A 163 1.72 -10.88 16.93
N ILE A 164 1.22 -9.90 16.20
CA ILE A 164 1.91 -8.63 15.92
C ILE A 164 1.38 -7.54 16.84
N PRO A 165 2.23 -6.79 17.57
CA PRO A 165 1.80 -5.68 18.40
C PRO A 165 1.17 -4.56 17.58
N HIS A 166 -0.05 -4.16 17.95
CA HIS A 166 -0.81 -3.06 17.35
C HIS A 166 -1.21 -2.01 18.38
N ILE A 167 -1.43 -0.79 17.93
CA ILE A 167 -2.01 0.32 18.70
C ILE A 167 -3.18 0.93 17.92
N PRO A 168 -4.30 1.26 18.58
CA PRO A 168 -5.36 2.02 17.95
C PRO A 168 -4.95 3.48 17.83
N MET A 169 -5.09 4.06 16.64
CA MET A 169 -4.77 5.46 16.40
C MET A 169 -5.94 6.18 15.72
N LEU A 170 -6.13 7.45 16.07
CA LEU A 170 -7.22 8.31 15.61
C LEU A 170 -6.66 9.57 14.96
N LYS A 171 -7.23 9.97 13.83
CA LYS A 171 -7.07 11.28 13.19
C LYS A 171 -8.43 11.97 13.13
N ASN A 172 -8.53 13.18 13.73
CA ASN A 172 -9.71 14.05 13.67
C ASN A 172 -9.67 14.97 12.46
#